data_e05fc7614662d9154096886949fe56ab
#
_entry.id   e05fc7614662d9154096886949fe56ab
#
_cell.length_a   1.000
_cell.length_b   1.000
_cell.length_c   1.000
_cell.angle_alpha   90.00
_cell.angle_beta   90.00
_cell.angle_gamma   90.00
#
_symmetry.space_group_name_H-M   'P 1'
#
loop_
_entity.id
_entity.type
_entity.pdbx_description
1 polymer ?
#
loop_
_entity_poly.entity_id
_entity_poly.type
_entity_poly.pdbx_seq_one_letter_code
_entity_poly.pdbx_strand_id
1 'polypeptide(L)' 'QKLRPDMNIGGNIQKIRYSRKLTQDQVIAKMNLMGIQISKSTYAKLETNRMNIKVSELVAMKEIFECEFNDFFEELNE' A
#
# COMPACT_ATOMS: atom_id res chain seq x y z
N GLN A 1 -9.58 5.87 15.10
CA GLN A 1 -8.73 4.89 15.74
C GLN A 1 -7.44 4.71 14.98
N LYS A 2 -6.35 4.63 15.71
CA LYS A 2 -5.04 4.47 15.11
C LYS A 2 -4.78 3.02 14.73
N LEU A 3 -4.10 2.83 13.62
CA LEU A 3 -3.56 1.52 13.29
C LEU A 3 -2.39 1.22 14.21
N ARG A 4 -2.35 0.00 14.68
CA ARG A 4 -1.29 -0.38 15.58
C ARG A 4 0.00 -0.64 14.82
N PRO A 5 1.15 -0.35 15.43
CA PRO A 5 2.42 -0.56 14.74
C PRO A 5 2.69 -2.02 14.36
N ASP A 6 2.06 -2.96 15.07
CA ASP A 6 2.29 -4.36 14.80
C ASP A 6 1.43 -4.90 13.66
N MET A 7 0.54 -4.10 13.09
CA MET A 7 -0.22 -4.52 11.93
C MET A 7 0.66 -4.49 10.69
N ASN A 8 0.62 -5.57 9.94
CA ASN A 8 1.51 -5.71 8.79
C ASN A 8 0.81 -5.34 7.50
N ILE A 9 0.26 -4.13 7.47
CA ILE A 9 -0.43 -3.64 6.28
C ILE A 9 0.56 -3.49 5.13
N GLY A 10 1.77 -2.99 5.42
CA GLY A 10 2.76 -2.83 4.37
C GLY A 10 3.14 -4.13 3.71
N GLY A 11 3.28 -5.19 4.50
CA GLY A 11 3.56 -6.50 3.93
C GLY A 11 2.45 -7.00 3.04
N ASN A 12 1.20 -6.73 3.45
CA ASN A 12 0.06 -7.11 2.62
C ASN A 12 0.05 -6.33 1.31
N ILE A 13 0.39 -5.04 1.37
CA ILE A 13 0.49 -4.23 0.17
C ILE A 13 1.53 -4.84 -0.78
N GLN A 14 2.67 -5.24 -0.24
CA GLN A 14 3.72 -5.83 -1.06
C GLN A 14 3.25 -7.13 -1.68
N LYS A 15 2.56 -7.98 -0.91
CA LYS A 15 2.06 -9.24 -1.44
C LYS A 15 1.07 -9.02 -2.58
N ILE A 16 0.16 -8.06 -2.41
CA ILE A 16 -0.81 -7.76 -3.45
C ILE A 16 -0.09 -7.24 -4.68
N ARG A 17 0.88 -6.34 -4.48
CA ARG A 17 1.64 -5.79 -5.59
C ARG A 17 2.31 -6.91 -6.40
N TYR A 18 2.96 -7.85 -5.70
CA TYR A 18 3.59 -8.99 -6.37
C TYR A 18 2.56 -9.82 -7.14
N SER A 19 1.38 -10.02 -6.54
CA SER A 19 0.35 -10.82 -7.20
C SER A 19 -0.15 -10.16 -8.47
N ARG A 20 -0.03 -8.84 -8.58
CA ARG A 20 -0.41 -8.09 -9.77
C ARG A 20 0.77 -7.90 -10.73
N LYS A 21 1.94 -8.43 -10.37
CA LYS A 21 3.15 -8.35 -11.19
C LYS A 21 3.55 -6.91 -11.48
N LEU A 22 3.44 -6.06 -10.47
CA LEU A 22 3.81 -4.66 -10.58
C LEU A 22 5.08 -4.40 -9.78
N THR A 23 5.95 -3.54 -10.33
CA THR A 23 7.10 -3.05 -9.58
C THR A 23 6.69 -1.86 -8.74
N GLN A 24 7.54 -1.52 -7.75
CA GLN A 24 7.29 -0.32 -6.96
C GLN A 24 7.21 0.92 -7.85
N ASP A 25 8.13 1.02 -8.83
CA ASP A 25 8.13 2.17 -9.71
C ASP A 25 6.84 2.29 -10.50
N GLN A 26 6.29 1.17 -10.93
CA GLN A 26 5.03 1.19 -11.66
C GLN A 26 3.88 1.67 -10.78
N VAL A 27 3.84 1.23 -9.54
CA VAL A 27 2.80 1.66 -8.62
C VAL A 27 2.93 3.15 -8.34
N ILE A 28 4.17 3.61 -8.11
CA ILE A 28 4.41 5.03 -7.84
C ILE A 28 3.96 5.88 -9.03
N ALA A 29 4.29 5.45 -10.25
CA ALA A 29 3.88 6.19 -11.44
C ALA A 29 2.35 6.28 -11.52
N LYS A 30 1.67 5.20 -11.21
CA LYS A 30 0.21 5.21 -11.25
C LYS A 30 -0.37 6.11 -10.15
N MET A 31 0.23 6.10 -8.98
CA MET A 31 -0.22 6.98 -7.90
C MET A 31 -0.02 8.45 -8.29
N ASN A 32 1.12 8.77 -8.90
CA ASN A 32 1.37 10.14 -9.33
C ASN A 32 0.34 10.59 -10.36
N LEU A 33 -0.08 9.69 -11.26
CA LEU A 33 -1.11 10.03 -12.23
C LEU A 33 -2.46 10.28 -11.55
N MET A 34 -2.67 9.73 -10.38
CA MET A 34 -3.90 9.95 -9.62
C MET A 34 -3.80 11.17 -8.71
N GLY A 35 -2.72 11.94 -8.83
CA GLY A 35 -2.56 13.15 -8.05
C GLY A 35 -1.86 12.96 -6.71
N ILE A 36 -1.35 11.77 -6.46
CA ILE A 36 -0.66 11.50 -5.19
C ILE A 36 0.84 11.54 -5.45
N GLN A 37 1.49 12.55 -4.86
CA GLN A 37 2.92 12.72 -5.00
C GLN A 37 3.62 11.90 -3.92
N ILE A 38 4.33 10.87 -4.35
CA ILE A 38 5.04 10.03 -3.41
C ILE A 38 6.36 9.61 -4.04
N SER A 39 7.42 9.67 -3.25
CA SER A 39 8.75 9.28 -3.71
C SER A 39 8.94 7.79 -3.51
N LYS A 40 9.94 7.24 -4.19
CA LYS A 40 10.24 5.82 -4.04
C LYS A 40 10.65 5.51 -2.61
N SER A 41 11.43 6.40 -2.00
CA SER A 41 11.86 6.20 -0.62
C SER A 41 10.66 6.11 0.33
N THR A 42 9.72 7.02 0.17
CA THR A 42 8.51 7.02 1.01
C THR A 42 7.67 5.78 0.75
N TYR A 43 7.49 5.42 -0.52
CA TYR A 43 6.69 4.25 -0.84
C TYR A 43 7.31 2.98 -0.24
N ALA A 44 8.63 2.85 -0.35
CA ALA A 44 9.30 1.69 0.22
C ALA A 44 9.08 1.60 1.73
N LYS A 45 9.04 2.76 2.40
CA LYS A 45 8.78 2.76 3.84
C LYS A 45 7.35 2.31 4.15
N LEU A 46 6.41 2.59 3.27
CA LEU A 46 5.05 2.10 3.46
C LEU A 46 5.00 0.58 3.44
N GLU A 47 5.73 -0.04 2.52
CA GLU A 47 5.71 -1.50 2.41
C GLU A 47 6.45 -2.18 3.56
N THR A 48 7.27 -1.45 4.29
CA THR A 48 8.00 -2.02 5.43
C THR A 48 7.44 -1.53 6.77
N ASN A 49 6.26 -0.91 6.75
CA ASN A 49 5.58 -0.45 7.96
C ASN A 49 6.37 0.58 8.74
N ARG A 50 7.18 1.38 8.06
CA ARG A 50 7.97 2.42 8.70
C ARG A 50 7.30 3.78 8.68
N MET A 51 6.18 3.90 7.99
CA MET A 51 5.43 5.14 7.91
C MET A 51 3.96 4.84 7.97
N ASN A 52 3.21 5.80 8.50
CA ASN A 52 1.76 5.69 8.50
C ASN A 52 1.25 5.87 7.08
N ILE A 53 0.26 5.08 6.73
CA ILE A 53 -0.36 5.15 5.42
C ILE A 53 -1.54 6.11 5.49
N LYS A 54 -1.57 7.06 4.56
CA LYS A 54 -2.70 7.97 4.48
C LYS A 54 -3.87 7.28 3.80
N VAL A 55 -5.09 7.70 4.19
CA VAL A 55 -6.28 7.11 3.60
C VAL A 55 -6.27 7.29 2.08
N SER A 56 -5.86 8.46 1.60
CA SER A 56 -5.81 8.71 0.16
C SER A 56 -4.87 7.74 -0.55
N GLU A 57 -3.75 7.40 0.11
CA GLU A 57 -2.82 6.45 -0.47
C GLU A 57 -3.41 5.06 -0.53
N LEU A 58 -4.12 4.66 0.52
CA LEU A 58 -4.73 3.35 0.56
C LEU A 58 -5.83 3.22 -0.49
N VAL A 59 -6.63 4.26 -0.65
CA VAL A 59 -7.68 4.26 -1.67
C VAL A 59 -7.06 4.14 -3.06
N ALA A 60 -5.98 4.89 -3.31
CA ALA A 60 -5.32 4.82 -4.62
C ALA A 60 -4.78 3.42 -4.88
N MET A 61 -4.14 2.82 -3.87
CA MET A 61 -3.58 1.49 -4.05
C MET A 61 -4.68 0.46 -4.26
N LYS A 62 -5.82 0.61 -3.58
CA LYS A 62 -6.95 -0.28 -3.81
C LYS A 62 -7.35 -0.26 -5.27
N GLU A 63 -7.40 0.91 -5.88
CA GLU A 63 -7.80 1.01 -7.28
C GLU A 63 -6.73 0.49 -8.21
N ILE A 64 -5.48 0.80 -7.92
CA ILE A 64 -4.37 0.34 -8.76
C ILE A 64 -4.28 -1.18 -8.76
N PHE A 65 -4.44 -1.79 -7.60
CA PHE A 65 -4.34 -3.24 -7.47
C PHE A 65 -5.65 -3.94 -7.81
N GLU A 66 -6.76 -3.21 -7.95
CA GLU A 66 -8.08 -3.78 -8.21
C GLU A 66 -8.41 -4.83 -7.16
N CYS A 67 -8.29 -4.44 -5.91
CA CYS A 67 -8.55 -5.32 -4.77
C CYS A 67 -9.56 -4.66 -3.84
N GLU A 68 -9.88 -5.35 -2.76
CA GLU A 68 -10.78 -4.83 -1.73
C GLU A 68 -9.96 -4.30 -0.58
N PHE A 69 -10.55 -3.38 0.20
CA PHE A 69 -9.87 -2.88 1.38
C PHE A 69 -9.50 -3.99 2.34
N ASN A 70 -10.36 -5.00 2.47
CA ASN A 70 -10.06 -6.11 3.36
C ASN A 70 -8.78 -6.84 3.01
N ASP A 71 -8.40 -6.81 1.75
CA ASP A 71 -7.18 -7.50 1.32
C ASP A 71 -5.95 -6.92 1.99
N PHE A 72 -5.97 -5.62 2.32
CA PHE A 72 -4.84 -5.01 3.00
C PHE A 72 -4.72 -5.46 4.45
N PHE A 73 -5.79 -6.00 5.00
CA PHE A 73 -5.85 -6.37 6.40
C PHE A 73 -5.90 -7.88 6.61
N GLU A 74 -5.70 -8.64 5.56
CA GLU A 74 -5.66 -10.09 5.70
C GLU A 74 -4.54 -10.48 6.62
N GLU A 75 -4.71 -11.59 7.32
CA GLU A 75 -3.74 -12.10 8.28
C GLU A 75 -3.66 -11.31 9.56
N LEU A 76 -4.34 -10.18 9.65
CA LEU A 76 -4.36 -9.44 10.90
C LEU A 76 -5.40 -9.99 11.85
N ASN A 77 -6.21 -10.93 11.39
CA ASN A 77 -7.26 -11.53 12.19
C ASN A 77 -6.91 -12.92 12.71
N GLU A 78 -5.69 -13.32 12.53
CA GLU A 78 -5.28 -14.66 12.97
C GLU A 78 -4.91 -14.72 14.42
#